data_924fad8397bb93d313030243284dd7e5
#
_entry.id   924fad8397bb93d313030243284dd7e5
#
_cell.length_a   1.000
_cell.length_b   1.000
_cell.length_c   1.000
_cell.angle_alpha   90.00
_cell.angle_beta   90.00
_cell.angle_gamma   90.00
#
_symmetry.space_group_name_H-M   'P 1'
#
loop_
_entity.id
_entity.type
_entity.pdbx_description
1 polymer ?
#
loop_
_entity_poly.entity_id
_entity_poly.type
_entity_poly.pdbx_seq_one_letter_code
_entity_poly.pdbx_strand_id
1 'polypeptide(L)'
;MRTNSSPTDRPSALTRRSFLRRGTVAAAAAVALPHVLTAQKSEKQLVIGDGEHRYEVQHNWAQLPDRYTWQTTHNVAVDREGLLYVIHEGRENQKEHPSIFVFDGAGKFVRAFGSQFQGGGHGLEVITEGKEQFLYVTGYQQLKNFAKLSLTGEVVWEKRAPMDSKLYPANEDT
;
A
#
# COMPACT_ATOMS: atom_id res chain seq x y z
N MET A 1 -3.89 -12.65 88.03
CA MET A 1 -4.36 -12.13 86.77
C MET A 1 -3.46 -12.63 85.65
N ARG A 2 -3.92 -13.59 84.90
CA ARG A 2 -3.16 -14.16 83.73
C ARG A 2 -3.76 -13.56 82.47
N THR A 3 -2.97 -12.83 81.73
CA THR A 3 -3.36 -12.31 80.42
C THR A 3 -3.01 -13.33 79.35
N ASN A 4 -4.02 -13.78 78.62
CA ASN A 4 -3.94 -14.76 77.55
C ASN A 4 -3.65 -13.99 76.23
N SER A 5 -2.49 -14.19 75.63
CA SER A 5 -2.15 -13.65 74.37
C SER A 5 -2.41 -14.73 73.25
N SER A 6 -3.33 -14.41 72.36
CA SER A 6 -3.65 -15.23 71.20
C SER A 6 -2.50 -15.27 70.17
N PRO A 7 -2.24 -16.40 69.50
CA PRO A 7 -1.24 -16.49 68.43
C PRO A 7 -1.75 -15.84 67.12
N THR A 8 -0.95 -14.96 66.58
CA THR A 8 -1.16 -14.36 65.25
C THR A 8 -0.97 -15.40 64.15
N ASP A 9 -2.02 -15.65 63.45
CA ASP A 9 -2.06 -16.52 62.26
C ASP A 9 -1.23 -15.89 61.13
N ARG A 10 -0.09 -16.49 60.76
CA ARG A 10 0.71 -16.08 59.61
C ARG A 10 0.20 -16.80 58.36
N PRO A 11 -0.10 -16.10 57.27
CA PRO A 11 -0.51 -16.78 56.03
C PRO A 11 0.64 -17.68 55.54
N SER A 12 0.32 -18.94 55.29
CA SER A 12 1.26 -19.94 54.81
C SER A 12 1.78 -19.56 53.42
N ALA A 13 3.12 -19.39 53.34
CA ALA A 13 3.80 -19.13 52.06
C ALA A 13 3.55 -20.27 51.05
N LEU A 14 3.07 -19.95 49.88
CA LEU A 14 2.90 -20.86 48.76
C LEU A 14 4.26 -21.49 48.40
N THR A 15 4.38 -22.81 48.56
CA THR A 15 5.61 -23.52 48.22
C THR A 15 5.73 -23.64 46.67
N ARG A 16 6.96 -23.70 46.16
CA ARG A 16 7.25 -23.89 44.73
C ARG A 16 6.47 -25.06 44.12
N ARG A 17 6.21 -26.12 44.88
CA ARG A 17 5.45 -27.29 44.46
C ARG A 17 3.95 -27.02 44.26
N SER A 18 3.35 -26.16 45.08
CA SER A 18 1.93 -25.76 44.93
C SER A 18 1.72 -24.81 43.77
N PHE A 19 2.74 -23.98 43.46
CA PHE A 19 2.72 -23.09 42.29
C PHE A 19 2.81 -23.88 40.99
N LEU A 20 3.70 -24.89 40.90
CA LEU A 20 3.84 -25.72 39.69
C LEU A 20 2.62 -26.60 39.43
N ARG A 21 1.96 -27.12 40.48
CA ARG A 21 0.72 -27.89 40.36
C ARG A 21 -0.47 -27.07 39.86
N ARG A 22 -0.55 -25.80 40.24
CA ARG A 22 -1.61 -24.88 39.75
C ARG A 22 -1.31 -24.35 38.36
N GLY A 23 -0.03 -24.20 38.00
CA GLY A 23 0.40 -23.75 36.65
C GLY A 23 0.17 -24.80 35.57
N THR A 24 0.32 -26.08 35.84
CA THR A 24 0.14 -27.17 34.85
C THR A 24 -1.31 -27.40 34.44
N VAL A 25 -2.29 -27.12 35.30
CA VAL A 25 -3.71 -27.25 34.96
C VAL A 25 -4.19 -26.09 34.10
N ALA A 26 -3.63 -24.87 34.27
CA ALA A 26 -3.96 -23.72 33.45
C ALA A 26 -3.30 -23.76 32.06
N ALA A 27 -2.09 -24.36 31.94
CA ALA A 27 -1.38 -24.48 30.67
C ALA A 27 -1.96 -25.59 29.75
N ALA A 28 -2.56 -26.66 30.31
CA ALA A 28 -3.16 -27.74 29.53
C ALA A 28 -4.49 -27.34 28.86
N ALA A 29 -5.20 -26.34 29.40
CA ALA A 29 -6.44 -25.83 28.80
C ALA A 29 -6.21 -24.86 27.64
N ALA A 30 -5.00 -24.27 27.51
CA ALA A 30 -4.67 -23.32 26.45
C ALA A 30 -4.18 -23.97 25.16
N VAL A 31 -3.83 -25.26 25.18
CA VAL A 31 -3.26 -25.99 24.01
C VAL A 31 -4.33 -26.78 23.23
N ALA A 32 -5.57 -26.88 23.74
CA ALA A 32 -6.57 -27.81 23.20
C ALA A 32 -7.57 -27.19 22.18
N LEU A 33 -7.42 -25.91 21.82
CA LEU A 33 -8.22 -25.34 20.75
C LEU A 33 -7.29 -24.75 19.69
N PRO A 34 -7.27 -25.28 18.45
CA PRO A 34 -6.69 -24.56 17.35
C PRO A 34 -7.56 -23.32 17.12
N HIS A 35 -7.21 -22.21 17.75
CA HIS A 35 -7.73 -20.93 17.33
C HIS A 35 -7.12 -20.63 15.96
N VAL A 36 -7.71 -21.19 14.91
CA VAL A 36 -7.65 -20.58 13.61
C VAL A 36 -8.41 -19.25 13.79
N LEU A 37 -7.67 -18.19 14.08
CA LEU A 37 -8.15 -16.84 13.86
C LEU A 37 -8.32 -16.68 12.34
N THR A 38 -9.40 -17.27 11.81
CA THR A 38 -9.96 -16.74 10.60
C THR A 38 -10.36 -15.31 10.97
N ALA A 39 -9.57 -14.34 10.52
CA ALA A 39 -10.01 -12.97 10.45
C ALA A 39 -11.27 -13.01 9.57
N GLN A 40 -12.43 -13.22 10.18
CA GLN A 40 -13.67 -12.83 9.55
C GLN A 40 -13.48 -11.33 9.29
N LYS A 41 -13.26 -10.99 8.02
CA LYS A 41 -13.40 -9.63 7.54
C LYS A 41 -14.79 -9.20 8.03
N SER A 42 -14.82 -8.52 9.17
CA SER A 42 -16.04 -7.86 9.58
C SER A 42 -16.36 -6.91 8.44
N GLU A 43 -17.55 -6.98 7.90
CA GLU A 43 -18.09 -6.03 6.91
C GLU A 43 -18.20 -4.61 7.50
N LYS A 44 -17.52 -4.36 8.60
CA LYS A 44 -17.41 -3.04 9.20
C LYS A 44 -16.55 -2.20 8.26
N GLN A 45 -17.21 -1.32 7.58
CA GLN A 45 -16.67 -0.24 6.79
C GLN A 45 -15.53 0.43 7.57
N LEU A 46 -14.30 0.27 7.09
CA LEU A 46 -13.12 0.85 7.73
C LEU A 46 -13.12 2.35 7.45
N VAL A 47 -13.27 3.13 8.50
CA VAL A 47 -13.15 4.59 8.44
C VAL A 47 -11.84 5.00 9.07
N ILE A 48 -11.03 5.81 8.38
CA ILE A 48 -9.78 6.38 8.84
C ILE A 48 -9.89 7.92 8.90
N GLY A 49 -9.02 8.55 9.70
CA GLY A 49 -8.99 10.00 9.88
C GLY A 49 -9.80 10.48 11.09
N ASP A 50 -9.80 11.80 11.30
CA ASP A 50 -10.43 12.47 12.45
C ASP A 50 -11.14 13.77 12.03
N GLY A 51 -12.11 14.21 12.84
CA GLY A 51 -12.88 15.44 12.60
C GLY A 51 -13.58 15.43 11.23
N GLU A 52 -13.32 16.48 10.44
CA GLU A 52 -13.86 16.64 9.09
C GLU A 52 -13.10 15.86 8.03
N HIS A 53 -11.94 15.29 8.37
CA HIS A 53 -11.07 14.53 7.48
C HIS A 53 -11.22 13.02 7.71
N ARG A 54 -12.45 12.54 7.60
CA ARG A 54 -12.77 11.10 7.76
C ARG A 54 -13.03 10.49 6.40
N TYR A 55 -12.38 9.36 6.14
CA TYR A 55 -12.44 8.66 4.85
C TYR A 55 -12.83 7.20 5.05
N GLU A 56 -13.72 6.74 4.23
CA GLU A 56 -14.06 5.33 4.12
C GLU A 56 -13.04 4.61 3.24
N VAL A 57 -12.50 3.49 3.73
CA VAL A 57 -11.57 2.66 2.96
C VAL A 57 -12.35 1.61 2.19
N GLN A 58 -12.27 1.67 0.87
CA GLN A 58 -12.86 0.67 -0.02
C GLN A 58 -11.76 -0.26 -0.54
N HIS A 59 -11.71 -1.48 0.00
CA HIS A 59 -10.79 -2.51 -0.48
C HIS A 59 -11.24 -3.06 -1.83
N ASN A 60 -10.26 -3.37 -2.70
CA ASN A 60 -10.49 -3.95 -4.04
C ASN A 60 -11.43 -3.09 -4.92
N TRP A 61 -11.41 -1.77 -4.72
CA TRP A 61 -12.22 -0.84 -5.48
C TRP A 61 -11.86 -0.88 -6.98
N ALA A 62 -10.59 -0.86 -7.33
CA ALA A 62 -10.12 -0.94 -8.71
C ALA A 62 -10.18 -2.38 -9.23
N GLN A 63 -10.99 -2.61 -10.25
CA GLN A 63 -11.26 -3.92 -10.85
C GLN A 63 -10.34 -4.14 -12.06
N LEU A 64 -9.17 -4.74 -11.82
CA LEU A 64 -8.21 -5.03 -12.88
C LEU A 64 -8.63 -6.29 -13.64
N PRO A 65 -8.66 -6.29 -14.99
CA PRO A 65 -8.91 -7.49 -15.79
C PRO A 65 -7.83 -8.58 -15.58
N ASP A 66 -8.21 -9.85 -15.63
CA ASP A 66 -7.34 -11.01 -15.37
C ASP A 66 -6.08 -11.08 -16.25
N ARG A 67 -6.11 -10.45 -17.41
CA ARG A 67 -4.95 -10.36 -18.31
C ARG A 67 -3.82 -9.47 -17.78
N TYR A 68 -4.08 -8.67 -16.77
CA TYR A 68 -3.11 -7.76 -16.15
C TYR A 68 -2.87 -8.14 -14.69
N THR A 69 -1.71 -7.79 -14.19
CA THR A 69 -1.36 -7.97 -12.78
C THR A 69 -0.95 -6.63 -12.17
N TRP A 70 -1.30 -6.43 -10.91
CA TRP A 70 -0.77 -5.32 -10.14
C TRP A 70 0.74 -5.48 -9.95
N GLN A 71 1.45 -4.39 -10.16
CA GLN A 71 2.87 -4.25 -9.84
C GLN A 71 3.01 -3.22 -8.73
N THR A 72 4.23 -2.83 -8.36
CA THR A 72 4.44 -1.78 -7.37
C THR A 72 3.84 -0.47 -7.88
N THR A 73 2.81 0.04 -7.22
CA THR A 73 2.17 1.31 -7.56
C THR A 73 2.90 2.46 -6.89
N HIS A 74 3.11 3.56 -7.59
CA HIS A 74 3.82 4.72 -7.08
C HIS A 74 2.96 5.96 -6.97
N ASN A 75 2.09 6.21 -7.95
CA ASN A 75 1.32 7.44 -7.96
C ASN A 75 -0.05 7.25 -8.60
N VAL A 76 -0.93 8.20 -8.32
CA VAL A 76 -2.28 8.30 -8.89
C VAL A 76 -2.59 9.75 -9.27
N ALA A 77 -3.38 9.93 -10.31
CA ALA A 77 -3.92 11.24 -10.70
C ALA A 77 -5.35 11.09 -11.19
N VAL A 78 -6.15 12.15 -11.10
CA VAL A 78 -7.55 12.16 -11.55
C VAL A 78 -7.73 13.29 -12.56
N ASP A 79 -8.40 13.00 -13.67
CA ASP A 79 -8.75 14.01 -14.67
C ASP A 79 -10.07 14.72 -14.33
N ARG A 80 -10.44 15.73 -15.14
CA ARG A 80 -11.67 16.51 -14.94
C ARG A 80 -12.95 15.69 -15.14
N GLU A 81 -12.86 14.54 -15.82
CA GLU A 81 -13.98 13.64 -16.06
C GLU A 81 -14.14 12.60 -14.94
N GLY A 82 -13.21 12.61 -13.96
CA GLY A 82 -13.20 11.70 -12.81
C GLY A 82 -12.54 10.35 -13.12
N LEU A 83 -11.80 10.21 -14.21
CA LEU A 83 -11.02 9.01 -14.46
C LEU A 83 -9.76 9.02 -13.60
N LEU A 84 -9.52 7.89 -12.92
CA LEU A 84 -8.33 7.67 -12.10
C LEU A 84 -7.25 6.97 -12.93
N TYR A 85 -6.08 7.56 -12.95
CA TYR A 85 -4.86 7.02 -13.55
C TYR A 85 -3.96 6.49 -12.44
N VAL A 86 -3.46 5.28 -12.59
CA VAL A 86 -2.54 4.63 -11.63
C VAL A 86 -1.28 4.21 -12.37
N ILE A 87 -0.11 4.69 -11.93
CA ILE A 87 1.17 4.29 -12.50
C ILE A 87 1.87 3.25 -11.63
N HIS A 88 2.49 2.28 -12.27
CA HIS A 88 3.34 1.26 -11.68
C HIS A 88 4.80 1.48 -12.07
N GLU A 89 5.71 1.09 -11.18
CA GLU A 89 7.12 0.94 -11.51
C GLU A 89 7.32 -0.01 -12.70
N GLY A 90 6.57 -1.10 -12.68
CA GLY A 90 6.73 -2.16 -13.66
C GLY A 90 7.98 -3.00 -13.44
N ARG A 91 8.30 -3.81 -14.45
CA ARG A 91 9.48 -4.69 -14.47
C ARG A 91 10.14 -4.63 -15.84
N GLU A 92 11.44 -4.43 -15.87
CA GLU A 92 12.19 -4.32 -17.12
C GLU A 92 12.01 -5.52 -18.06
N ASN A 93 11.79 -6.71 -17.51
CA ASN A 93 11.54 -7.94 -18.28
C ASN A 93 10.07 -8.13 -18.74
N GLN A 94 9.19 -7.17 -18.48
CA GLN A 94 7.77 -7.21 -18.86
C GLN A 94 7.39 -6.00 -19.73
N LYS A 95 8.21 -5.68 -20.71
CA LYS A 95 8.05 -4.47 -21.55
C LYS A 95 6.71 -4.35 -22.27
N GLU A 96 6.02 -5.45 -22.52
CA GLU A 96 4.69 -5.45 -23.16
C GLU A 96 3.55 -5.16 -22.17
N HIS A 97 3.82 -5.22 -20.86
CA HIS A 97 2.82 -4.94 -19.84
C HIS A 97 2.67 -3.41 -19.69
N PRO A 98 1.44 -2.86 -19.68
CA PRO A 98 1.26 -1.43 -19.49
C PRO A 98 1.66 -1.00 -18.08
N SER A 99 2.25 0.19 -17.93
CA SER A 99 2.59 0.78 -16.63
C SER A 99 1.50 1.70 -16.08
N ILE A 100 0.55 2.14 -16.93
CA ILE A 100 -0.52 3.05 -16.52
C ILE A 100 -1.86 2.36 -16.76
N PHE A 101 -2.64 2.24 -15.70
CA PHE A 101 -4.03 1.75 -15.73
C PHE A 101 -4.99 2.90 -15.45
N VAL A 102 -6.13 2.88 -16.15
CA VAL A 102 -7.17 3.90 -16.02
C VAL A 102 -8.48 3.25 -15.62
N PHE A 103 -9.12 3.83 -14.59
CA PHE A 103 -10.38 3.37 -14.03
C PHE A 103 -11.41 4.50 -14.02
N ASP A 104 -12.68 4.16 -14.10
CA ASP A 104 -13.76 5.11 -13.88
C ASP A 104 -14.05 5.32 -12.38
N GLY A 105 -14.98 6.23 -12.06
CA GLY A 105 -15.37 6.55 -10.69
C GLY A 105 -16.00 5.39 -9.90
N ALA A 106 -16.37 4.30 -10.56
CA ALA A 106 -16.85 3.06 -9.93
C ALA A 106 -15.75 1.98 -9.79
N GLY A 107 -14.49 2.31 -10.15
CA GLY A 107 -13.36 1.39 -10.12
C GLY A 107 -13.31 0.40 -11.27
N LYS A 108 -14.16 0.56 -12.29
CA LYS A 108 -14.15 -0.29 -13.47
C LYS A 108 -13.00 0.10 -14.40
N PHE A 109 -12.27 -0.90 -14.88
CA PHE A 109 -11.19 -0.71 -15.84
C PHE A 109 -11.69 -0.09 -17.15
N VAL A 110 -11.00 0.96 -17.60
CA VAL A 110 -11.29 1.68 -18.84
C VAL A 110 -10.27 1.35 -19.93
N ARG A 111 -8.97 1.54 -19.65
CA ARG A 111 -7.87 1.31 -20.59
C ARG A 111 -6.53 1.19 -19.85
N ALA A 112 -5.50 0.76 -20.58
CA ALA A 112 -4.12 0.76 -20.09
C ALA A 112 -3.15 1.10 -21.22
N PHE A 113 -2.02 1.71 -20.87
CA PHE A 113 -0.96 2.12 -21.80
C PHE A 113 0.35 2.37 -21.06
N GLY A 114 1.36 2.91 -21.73
CA GLY A 114 2.59 3.36 -21.10
C GLY A 114 3.60 2.24 -20.82
N SER A 115 3.63 1.18 -21.66
CA SER A 115 4.61 0.09 -21.55
C SER A 115 6.06 0.56 -21.61
N GLN A 116 6.33 1.74 -22.22
CA GLN A 116 7.65 2.36 -22.23
C GLN A 116 8.17 2.77 -20.84
N PHE A 117 7.29 2.84 -19.85
CA PHE A 117 7.66 3.15 -18.45
C PHE A 117 7.91 1.88 -17.61
N GLN A 118 7.87 0.69 -18.18
CA GLN A 118 8.18 -0.55 -17.46
C GLN A 118 9.64 -0.56 -16.99
N GLY A 119 9.81 -0.86 -15.68
CA GLY A 119 11.11 -0.86 -15.01
C GLY A 119 11.52 0.50 -14.44
N GLY A 120 10.58 1.45 -14.31
CA GLY A 120 10.91 2.75 -13.72
C GLY A 120 9.77 3.77 -13.73
N GLY A 121 8.54 3.38 -14.01
CA GLY A 121 7.38 4.28 -13.92
C GLY A 121 7.18 4.76 -12.48
N HIS A 122 7.12 6.09 -12.25
CA HIS A 122 7.11 6.62 -10.89
C HIS A 122 6.11 7.77 -10.68
N GLY A 123 6.41 8.96 -11.17
CA GLY A 123 5.53 10.12 -11.01
C GLY A 123 4.45 10.18 -12.08
N LEU A 124 3.27 10.62 -11.69
CA LEU A 124 2.14 10.81 -12.58
C LEU A 124 1.31 12.01 -12.12
N GLU A 125 1.04 12.94 -13.03
CA GLU A 125 0.21 14.10 -12.76
C GLU A 125 -0.64 14.45 -13.97
N VAL A 126 -1.91 14.83 -13.74
CA VAL A 126 -2.78 15.41 -14.78
C VAL A 126 -2.70 16.92 -14.70
N ILE A 127 -2.21 17.55 -15.77
CA ILE A 127 -2.07 19.00 -15.86
C ILE A 127 -3.02 19.54 -16.93
N THR A 128 -3.72 20.63 -16.60
CA THR A 128 -4.56 21.35 -17.54
C THR A 128 -3.78 22.47 -18.21
N GLU A 129 -3.70 22.42 -19.52
CA GLU A 129 -3.08 23.44 -20.36
C GLU A 129 -4.13 24.03 -21.32
N GLY A 130 -4.56 25.25 -21.03
CA GLY A 130 -5.66 25.88 -21.76
C GLY A 130 -6.98 25.11 -21.59
N LYS A 131 -7.46 24.48 -22.65
CA LYS A 131 -8.69 23.67 -22.63
C LYS A 131 -8.44 22.18 -22.56
N GLU A 132 -7.20 21.73 -22.71
CA GLU A 132 -6.80 20.33 -22.78
C GLU A 132 -6.15 19.88 -21.47
N GLN A 133 -6.15 18.58 -21.23
CA GLN A 133 -5.44 17.94 -20.14
C GLN A 133 -4.44 16.93 -20.68
N PHE A 134 -3.31 16.85 -20.00
CA PHE A 134 -2.20 15.97 -20.34
C PHE A 134 -1.72 15.23 -19.10
N LEU A 135 -1.14 14.07 -19.32
CA LEU A 135 -0.39 13.34 -18.30
C LEU A 135 1.08 13.74 -18.37
N TYR A 136 1.62 14.14 -17.24
CA TYR A 136 3.04 14.32 -17.03
C TYR A 136 3.57 13.12 -16.25
N VAL A 137 4.52 12.42 -16.81
CA VAL A 137 5.02 11.14 -16.30
C VAL A 137 6.51 11.23 -16.10
N THR A 138 6.99 10.76 -14.94
CA THR A 138 8.42 10.60 -14.68
C THR A 138 8.79 9.14 -14.59
N GLY A 139 9.92 8.79 -15.18
CA GLY A 139 10.56 7.50 -15.01
C GLY A 139 11.90 7.67 -14.29
N TYR A 140 12.17 6.79 -13.31
CA TYR A 140 13.42 6.75 -12.56
C TYR A 140 14.28 5.55 -12.97
N GLN A 141 15.28 5.20 -12.21
CA GLN A 141 16.20 4.09 -12.48
C GLN A 141 16.78 4.13 -13.92
N GLN A 142 16.57 3.07 -14.69
CA GLN A 142 17.08 2.93 -16.05
C GLN A 142 16.45 3.90 -17.06
N LEU A 143 15.24 4.36 -16.78
CA LEU A 143 14.49 5.23 -17.69
C LEU A 143 15.02 6.66 -17.66
N LYS A 144 15.19 7.24 -16.49
CA LYS A 144 15.68 8.62 -16.28
C LYS A 144 15.04 9.60 -17.28
N ASN A 145 13.71 9.52 -17.42
CA ASN A 145 12.95 10.28 -18.40
C ASN A 145 11.81 11.07 -17.78
N PHE A 146 11.36 12.04 -18.53
CA PHE A 146 10.17 12.84 -18.25
C PHE A 146 9.37 12.98 -19.54
N ALA A 147 8.10 12.67 -19.52
CA ALA A 147 7.25 12.66 -20.70
C ALA A 147 5.95 13.40 -20.49
N LYS A 148 5.43 14.01 -21.54
CA LYS A 148 4.08 14.52 -21.66
C LYS A 148 3.30 13.61 -22.61
N LEU A 149 2.17 13.12 -22.14
CA LEU A 149 1.27 12.25 -22.90
C LEU A 149 -0.10 12.89 -23.01
N SER A 150 -0.84 12.52 -24.06
CA SER A 150 -2.29 12.70 -24.05
C SER A 150 -2.94 11.84 -22.96
N LEU A 151 -4.18 12.10 -22.58
CA LEU A 151 -4.93 11.26 -21.63
C LEU A 151 -5.20 9.84 -22.18
N THR A 152 -4.96 9.59 -23.47
CA THR A 152 -5.06 8.29 -24.13
C THR A 152 -3.73 7.55 -24.26
N GLY A 153 -2.61 8.20 -23.84
CA GLY A 153 -1.29 7.59 -23.81
C GLY A 153 -0.39 7.90 -25.01
N GLU A 154 -0.82 8.78 -25.93
CA GLU A 154 0.01 9.23 -27.04
C GLU A 154 1.11 10.17 -26.54
N VAL A 155 2.35 9.90 -26.93
CA VAL A 155 3.50 10.72 -26.54
C VAL A 155 3.48 12.05 -27.29
N VAL A 156 3.29 13.16 -26.56
CA VAL A 156 3.43 14.52 -27.10
C VAL A 156 4.92 14.89 -27.20
N TRP A 157 5.67 14.61 -26.15
CA TRP A 157 7.13 14.67 -26.10
C TRP A 157 7.67 13.82 -24.94
N GLU A 158 8.92 13.41 -25.09
CA GLU A 158 9.69 12.72 -24.04
C GLU A 158 11.10 13.29 -23.99
N LYS A 159 11.65 13.47 -22.81
CA LYS A 159 13.01 13.96 -22.56
C LYS A 159 13.69 13.08 -21.51
N ARG A 160 14.95 12.80 -21.72
CA ARG A 160 15.78 12.16 -20.70
C ARG A 160 16.32 13.20 -19.72
N ALA A 161 16.62 12.76 -18.50
CA ALA A 161 17.37 13.58 -17.56
C ALA A 161 18.65 14.07 -18.19
N PRO A 162 19.07 15.35 -18.00
CA PRO A 162 20.23 15.93 -18.66
C PRO A 162 21.54 15.47 -18.00
N MET A 163 21.82 14.17 -18.08
CA MET A 163 23.00 13.53 -17.46
C MET A 163 24.32 14.15 -17.96
N ASP A 164 24.35 14.63 -19.21
CA ASP A 164 25.53 15.28 -19.81
C ASP A 164 25.75 16.73 -19.29
N SER A 165 24.86 17.26 -18.49
CA SER A 165 24.93 18.64 -17.97
C SER A 165 26.05 18.85 -16.96
N LYS A 166 26.70 17.78 -16.46
CA LYS A 166 27.67 17.77 -15.36
C LYS A 166 27.10 18.26 -14.00
N LEU A 167 25.80 18.43 -13.91
CA LEU A 167 25.11 18.72 -12.66
C LEU A 167 24.89 17.46 -11.80
N TYR A 168 24.96 16.30 -12.45
CA TYR A 168 24.82 14.97 -11.81
C TYR A 168 26.16 14.26 -11.78
N PRO A 169 26.51 13.55 -10.69
CA PRO A 169 27.68 12.67 -10.67
C PRO A 169 27.60 11.62 -11.79
N ALA A 170 28.73 11.25 -12.37
CA ALA A 170 28.79 10.33 -13.50
C ALA A 170 28.24 8.92 -13.22
N ASN A 171 28.12 8.57 -11.94
CA ASN A 171 27.64 7.27 -11.44
C ASN A 171 26.34 7.39 -10.61
N GLU A 172 25.61 8.47 -10.78
CA GLU A 172 24.34 8.65 -10.05
C GLU A 172 23.26 7.77 -10.68
N ASP A 173 22.87 6.74 -9.94
CA ASP A 173 21.67 5.94 -10.17
C ASP A 173 20.50 6.61 -9.46
N THR A 174 19.94 7.64 -10.06
CA THR A 174 18.75 8.34 -9.55
C THR A 174 17.49 7.72 -10.11
#